data_7f8e1395ddebe9dddbb39364a84a25b8
#
_entry.id   7f8e1395ddebe9dddbb39364a84a25b8
#
_cell.length_a   1.000
_cell.length_b   1.000
_cell.length_c   1.000
_cell.angle_alpha   90.00
_cell.angle_beta   90.00
_cell.angle_gamma   90.00
#
_symmetry.space_group_name_H-M   'P 1'
#
loop_
_entity.id
_entity.type
_entity.pdbx_description
1 polymer ?
#
loop_
_entity_poly.entity_id
_entity_poly.type
_entity_poly.pdbx_seq_one_letter_code
_entity_poly.pdbx_strand_id
1 'polypeptide(L)'
;AKEITWKVTVPANSQAYLSLYPSNFGKLKSSNVTITVNGEQRKTQININGQYYNLGYYPEETTFQFTASFYGTSDVSFQTPQVLTLDTEAYSRTMNQLQQQSADLTVSNRKVKGSVDVKEAQQLVTTIPYDKGWSAKVNGKKVDIEAFQGGFVSIPLESGTNNIVLSFLPQGFLIGLFLFIS
;
A
#
# COMPACT_ATOMS: atom_id res chain seq x y z
N ALA A 1 27.66 21.93 -2.67
CA ALA A 1 26.74 21.03 -1.96
C ALA A 1 27.12 20.93 -0.49
N LYS A 2 26.12 20.71 0.36
CA LYS A 2 26.35 20.23 1.74
C LYS A 2 26.09 18.74 1.75
N GLU A 3 26.98 18.01 2.40
CA GLU A 3 26.93 16.56 2.45
C GLU A 3 26.92 16.05 3.89
N ILE A 4 26.10 15.03 4.11
CA ILE A 4 26.06 14.31 5.38
C ILE A 4 26.12 12.83 5.06
N THR A 5 27.04 12.14 5.70
CA THR A 5 27.24 10.69 5.53
C THR A 5 26.88 9.97 6.81
N TRP A 6 26.12 8.89 6.67
CA TRP A 6 25.79 7.97 7.76
C TRP A 6 26.34 6.58 7.45
N LYS A 7 26.73 5.89 8.50
CA LYS A 7 27.07 4.46 8.47
C LYS A 7 25.96 3.70 9.18
N VAL A 8 25.44 2.66 8.53
CA VAL A 8 24.33 1.86 9.04
C VAL A 8 24.59 0.38 8.82
N THR A 9 24.14 -0.45 9.75
CA THR A 9 24.10 -1.91 9.60
C THR A 9 22.65 -2.34 9.46
N VAL A 10 22.36 -3.14 8.45
CA VAL A 10 21.04 -3.72 8.18
C VAL A 10 21.09 -5.23 8.29
N PRO A 11 20.03 -5.88 8.79
CA PRO A 11 19.96 -7.34 8.87
C PRO A 11 20.00 -7.99 7.49
N ALA A 12 20.30 -9.30 7.48
CA ALA A 12 20.17 -10.13 6.28
C ALA A 12 18.72 -10.13 5.75
N ASN A 13 18.58 -10.39 4.46
CA ASN A 13 17.28 -10.46 3.73
C ASN A 13 16.43 -9.20 3.88
N SER A 14 17.07 -8.04 3.95
CA SER A 14 16.42 -6.76 4.19
C SER A 14 16.45 -5.84 2.98
N GLN A 15 15.30 -5.26 2.65
CA GLN A 15 15.21 -4.08 1.80
C GLN A 15 15.27 -2.84 2.69
N ALA A 16 16.26 -1.97 2.49
CA ALA A 16 16.49 -0.79 3.33
C ALA A 16 15.95 0.49 2.69
N TYR A 17 15.37 1.35 3.52
CA TYR A 17 14.85 2.66 3.14
C TYR A 17 15.32 3.73 4.13
N LEU A 18 15.69 4.90 3.61
CA LEU A 18 15.96 6.09 4.41
C LEU A 18 14.71 6.96 4.49
N SER A 19 14.25 7.26 5.70
CA SER A 19 13.26 8.30 5.95
C SER A 19 13.98 9.63 6.23
N LEU A 20 13.84 10.60 5.32
CA LEU A 20 14.46 11.91 5.44
C LEU A 20 13.38 12.99 5.34
N TYR A 21 13.13 13.68 6.47
CA TYR A 21 12.10 14.73 6.57
C TYR A 21 12.71 16.08 6.95
N PRO A 22 12.86 17.00 5.99
CA PRO A 22 13.29 18.36 6.29
C PRO A 22 12.29 19.07 7.19
N SER A 23 12.78 19.79 8.20
CA SER A 23 11.93 20.62 9.09
C SER A 23 11.78 22.06 8.60
N ASN A 24 12.55 22.48 7.60
CA ASN A 24 12.55 23.83 7.06
C ASN A 24 12.12 23.89 5.58
N PHE A 25 11.07 23.17 5.21
CA PHE A 25 10.55 23.06 3.84
C PHE A 25 10.43 24.38 3.08
N GLY A 26 9.99 25.43 3.75
CA GLY A 26 9.79 26.74 3.12
C GLY A 26 11.08 27.33 2.52
N LYS A 27 12.23 27.00 3.09
CA LYS A 27 13.55 27.47 2.66
C LYS A 27 14.18 26.55 1.59
N LEU A 28 13.57 25.39 1.31
CA LEU A 28 14.13 24.36 0.45
C LEU A 28 13.46 24.25 -0.94
N LYS A 29 12.60 25.20 -1.31
CA LYS A 29 11.76 25.14 -2.53
C LYS A 29 12.50 24.93 -3.86
N SER A 30 13.75 25.31 -3.93
CA SER A 30 14.59 25.14 -5.15
C SER A 30 15.79 24.23 -4.91
N SER A 31 15.76 23.49 -3.80
CA SER A 31 16.87 22.64 -3.41
C SER A 31 16.69 21.22 -3.94
N ASN A 32 17.79 20.58 -4.27
CA ASN A 32 17.83 19.18 -4.70
C ASN A 32 18.55 18.34 -3.65
N VAL A 33 18.19 17.08 -3.55
CA VAL A 33 18.95 16.08 -2.77
C VAL A 33 19.35 14.92 -3.67
N THR A 34 20.59 14.52 -3.58
CA THR A 34 21.09 13.27 -4.18
C THR A 34 21.48 12.30 -3.09
N ILE A 35 20.98 11.08 -3.17
CA ILE A 35 21.33 9.99 -2.26
C ILE A 35 22.30 9.06 -2.99
N THR A 36 23.45 8.83 -2.40
CA THR A 36 24.45 7.84 -2.84
C THR A 36 24.62 6.76 -1.79
N VAL A 37 24.85 5.53 -2.23
CA VAL A 37 25.15 4.38 -1.37
C VAL A 37 26.47 3.80 -1.80
N ASN A 38 27.45 3.74 -0.90
CA ASN A 38 28.84 3.33 -1.18
C ASN A 38 29.44 4.04 -2.43
N GLY A 39 29.11 5.33 -2.61
CA GLY A 39 29.56 6.13 -3.75
C GLY A 39 28.73 6.01 -5.02
N GLU A 40 27.77 5.09 -5.11
CA GLU A 40 26.86 4.97 -6.25
C GLU A 40 25.60 5.79 -6.04
N GLN A 41 25.23 6.60 -7.03
CA GLN A 41 24.01 7.38 -6.98
C GLN A 41 22.78 6.50 -7.10
N ARG A 42 21.88 6.62 -6.13
CA ARG A 42 20.61 5.88 -6.08
C ARG A 42 19.41 6.74 -6.49
N LYS A 43 19.38 7.99 -6.05
CA LYS A 43 18.25 8.89 -6.28
C LYS A 43 18.71 10.33 -6.32
N THR A 44 18.15 11.11 -7.23
CA THR A 44 18.13 12.58 -7.17
C THR A 44 16.70 13.05 -7.18
N GLN A 45 16.37 13.97 -6.30
CA GLN A 45 15.05 14.58 -6.20
C GLN A 45 15.17 16.10 -6.27
N ILE A 46 14.30 16.71 -7.07
CA ILE A 46 14.09 18.14 -7.14
C ILE A 46 13.05 18.54 -6.09
N ASN A 47 13.31 19.62 -5.37
CA ASN A 47 12.47 20.10 -4.27
C ASN A 47 12.36 19.07 -3.15
N ILE A 48 13.23 19.16 -2.17
CA ILE A 48 13.28 18.26 -1.03
C ILE A 48 11.95 18.34 -0.26
N ASN A 49 11.17 17.29 -0.34
CA ASN A 49 10.01 17.02 0.50
C ASN A 49 10.25 15.71 1.26
N GLY A 50 9.66 15.56 2.42
CA GLY A 50 9.83 14.33 3.20
C GLY A 50 9.38 13.10 2.40
N GLN A 51 10.24 12.10 2.30
CA GLN A 51 9.93 10.83 1.65
C GLN A 51 10.90 9.73 2.06
N TYR A 52 10.60 8.52 1.58
CA TYR A 52 11.48 7.37 1.72
C TYR A 52 12.36 7.23 0.48
N TYR A 53 13.67 7.05 0.71
CA TYR A 53 14.64 6.76 -0.35
C TYR A 53 15.07 5.31 -0.25
N ASN A 54 15.07 4.60 -1.37
CA ASN A 54 15.52 3.23 -1.46
C ASN A 54 17.05 3.18 -1.34
N LEU A 55 17.56 2.47 -0.31
CA LEU A 55 18.99 2.26 -0.09
C LEU A 55 19.49 0.93 -0.64
N GLY A 56 18.61 0.05 -1.11
CA GLY A 56 18.95 -1.24 -1.70
C GLY A 56 18.49 -2.43 -0.89
N TYR A 57 18.65 -3.62 -1.50
CA TYR A 57 18.40 -4.92 -0.89
C TYR A 57 19.74 -5.55 -0.47
N TYR A 58 19.74 -6.18 0.69
CA TYR A 58 20.92 -6.81 1.29
C TYR A 58 20.58 -8.26 1.67
N PRO A 59 21.15 -9.27 0.94
CA PRO A 59 20.89 -10.68 1.21
C PRO A 59 21.57 -11.16 2.52
N GLU A 60 22.63 -10.46 2.96
CA GLU A 60 23.38 -10.75 4.17
C GLU A 60 23.42 -9.52 5.07
N GLU A 61 23.66 -9.73 6.37
CA GLU A 61 23.90 -8.60 7.28
C GLU A 61 25.02 -7.73 6.73
N THR A 62 24.71 -6.48 6.45
CA THR A 62 25.62 -5.58 5.73
C THR A 62 25.73 -4.25 6.42
N THR A 63 26.97 -3.80 6.60
CA THR A 63 27.27 -2.42 7.00
C THR A 63 27.67 -1.62 5.78
N PHE A 64 26.99 -0.52 5.53
CA PHE A 64 27.27 0.37 4.40
C PHE A 64 27.20 1.84 4.80
N GLN A 65 27.67 2.71 3.91
CA GLN A 65 27.56 4.15 4.05
C GLN A 65 26.60 4.71 3.01
N PHE A 66 25.76 5.64 3.42
CA PHE A 66 25.02 6.45 2.49
C PHE A 66 25.26 7.93 2.76
N THR A 67 25.26 8.73 1.70
CA THR A 67 25.48 10.17 1.72
C THR A 67 24.30 10.88 1.11
N ALA A 68 23.78 11.88 1.83
CA ALA A 68 22.82 12.84 1.27
C ALA A 68 23.58 14.14 0.93
N SER A 69 23.58 14.49 -0.35
CA SER A 69 24.18 15.72 -0.88
C SER A 69 23.07 16.71 -1.21
N PHE A 70 23.10 17.88 -0.57
CA PHE A 70 22.09 18.93 -0.72
C PHE A 70 22.62 20.06 -1.58
N TYR A 71 21.90 20.39 -2.64
CA TYR A 71 22.24 21.44 -3.60
C TYR A 71 21.22 22.57 -3.55
N GLY A 72 21.66 23.80 -3.87
CA GLY A 72 20.76 24.95 -3.95
C GLY A 72 20.30 25.50 -2.59
N THR A 73 20.94 25.07 -1.50
CA THR A 73 20.65 25.57 -0.15
C THR A 73 21.92 25.71 0.69
N SER A 74 21.93 26.70 1.58
CA SER A 74 22.99 26.89 2.58
C SER A 74 22.61 26.32 3.96
N ASP A 75 21.34 26.01 4.15
CA ASP A 75 20.80 25.63 5.45
C ASP A 75 19.76 24.49 5.27
N VAL A 76 20.08 23.32 5.81
CA VAL A 76 19.18 22.16 5.84
C VAL A 76 19.01 21.74 7.28
N SER A 77 17.77 21.71 7.71
CA SER A 77 17.35 21.20 9.03
C SER A 77 16.37 20.06 8.83
N PHE A 78 16.56 18.93 9.52
CA PHE A 78 15.69 17.77 9.44
C PHE A 78 15.63 17.04 10.78
N GLN A 79 14.58 16.24 10.95
CA GLN A 79 14.50 15.28 12.05
C GLN A 79 15.59 14.21 11.85
N THR A 80 16.03 13.59 12.94
CA THR A 80 17.01 12.50 12.85
C THR A 80 16.57 11.47 11.79
N PRO A 81 17.35 11.26 10.74
CA PRO A 81 17.00 10.30 9.71
C PRO A 81 16.87 8.89 10.30
N GLN A 82 15.88 8.15 9.82
CA GLN A 82 15.65 6.78 10.22
C GLN A 82 15.90 5.85 9.05
N VAL A 83 16.63 4.78 9.28
CA VAL A 83 16.72 3.67 8.32
C VAL A 83 15.73 2.61 8.74
N LEU A 84 14.79 2.34 7.85
CA LEU A 84 13.75 1.32 8.01
C LEU A 84 14.12 0.12 7.16
N THR A 85 13.90 -1.07 7.68
CA THR A 85 14.14 -2.32 6.94
C THR A 85 12.86 -3.11 6.80
N LEU A 86 12.64 -3.64 5.60
CA LEU A 86 11.61 -4.63 5.33
C LEU A 86 12.28 -6.01 5.31
N ASP A 87 11.88 -6.88 6.23
CA ASP A 87 12.22 -8.31 6.18
C ASP A 87 11.51 -8.94 4.97
N THR A 88 12.26 -9.21 3.92
CA THR A 88 11.70 -9.70 2.64
C THR A 88 11.24 -11.16 2.71
N GLU A 89 11.80 -11.96 3.61
CA GLU A 89 11.33 -13.33 3.83
C GLU A 89 10.00 -13.35 4.56
N ALA A 90 9.87 -12.60 5.66
CA ALA A 90 8.61 -12.46 6.38
C ALA A 90 7.52 -11.87 5.48
N TYR A 91 7.85 -10.85 4.69
CA TYR A 91 6.95 -10.29 3.69
C TYR A 91 6.49 -11.34 2.68
N SER A 92 7.42 -12.09 2.08
CA SER A 92 7.09 -13.11 1.08
C SER A 92 6.25 -14.24 1.66
N ARG A 93 6.57 -14.71 2.89
CA ARG A 93 5.74 -15.72 3.58
C ARG A 93 4.31 -15.23 3.78
N THR A 94 4.15 -14.01 4.27
CA THR A 94 2.81 -13.41 4.51
C THR A 94 2.04 -13.24 3.21
N MET A 95 2.69 -12.72 2.16
CA MET A 95 2.05 -12.55 0.86
C MET A 95 1.62 -13.88 0.23
N ASN A 96 2.47 -14.91 0.32
CA ASN A 96 2.14 -16.25 -0.16
C ASN A 96 0.94 -16.84 0.60
N GLN A 97 0.87 -16.67 1.93
CA GLN A 97 -0.28 -17.10 2.73
C GLN A 97 -1.57 -16.39 2.29
N LEU A 98 -1.52 -15.07 2.10
CA LEU A 98 -2.66 -14.31 1.62
C LEU A 98 -3.11 -14.74 0.22
N GLN A 99 -2.16 -15.00 -0.69
CA GLN A 99 -2.47 -15.47 -2.04
C GLN A 99 -3.12 -16.86 -2.04
N GLN A 100 -2.66 -17.78 -1.19
CA GLN A 100 -3.25 -19.11 -1.05
C GLN A 100 -4.69 -19.09 -0.50
N GLN A 101 -5.06 -18.04 0.21
CA GLN A 101 -6.39 -17.83 0.78
C GLN A 101 -7.23 -16.85 -0.06
N SER A 102 -6.72 -16.41 -1.22
CA SER A 102 -7.43 -15.45 -2.05
C SER A 102 -8.59 -16.11 -2.81
N ALA A 103 -9.68 -15.36 -2.97
CA ALA A 103 -10.76 -15.71 -3.88
C ALA A 103 -10.42 -15.26 -5.30
N ASP A 104 -10.68 -16.10 -6.28
CA ASP A 104 -10.57 -15.70 -7.69
C ASP A 104 -11.86 -15.00 -8.12
N LEU A 105 -11.80 -13.69 -8.21
CA LEU A 105 -12.93 -12.82 -8.50
C LEU A 105 -12.78 -12.13 -9.86
N THR A 106 -13.80 -12.28 -10.70
CA THR A 106 -13.88 -11.61 -12.01
C THR A 106 -14.77 -10.39 -11.93
N VAL A 107 -14.27 -9.26 -12.40
CA VAL A 107 -15.00 -7.98 -12.47
C VAL A 107 -15.57 -7.80 -13.87
N SER A 108 -16.86 -7.57 -13.99
CA SER A 108 -17.56 -7.30 -15.26
C SER A 108 -18.66 -6.27 -15.06
N ASN A 109 -18.54 -5.12 -15.73
CA ASN A 109 -19.46 -4.00 -15.59
C ASN A 109 -19.64 -3.59 -14.11
N ARG A 110 -20.85 -3.71 -13.56
CA ARG A 110 -21.20 -3.40 -12.16
C ARG A 110 -21.34 -4.66 -11.31
N LYS A 111 -20.69 -5.74 -11.69
CA LYS A 111 -20.74 -7.04 -10.98
C LYS A 111 -19.36 -7.59 -10.75
N VAL A 112 -19.20 -8.21 -9.60
CA VAL A 112 -18.04 -9.02 -9.26
C VAL A 112 -18.54 -10.42 -8.98
N LYS A 113 -17.93 -11.42 -9.58
CA LYS A 113 -18.33 -12.82 -9.43
C LYS A 113 -17.10 -13.69 -9.23
N GLY A 114 -17.25 -14.74 -8.47
CA GLY A 114 -16.24 -15.78 -8.31
C GLY A 114 -16.68 -16.80 -7.29
N SER A 115 -15.77 -17.69 -6.98
CA SER A 115 -15.97 -18.72 -5.96
C SER A 115 -14.71 -18.86 -5.11
N VAL A 116 -14.91 -19.27 -3.88
CA VAL A 116 -13.84 -19.61 -2.95
C VAL A 116 -14.30 -20.77 -2.08
N ASP A 117 -13.38 -21.68 -1.80
CA ASP A 117 -13.60 -22.76 -0.84
C ASP A 117 -12.88 -22.43 0.47
N VAL A 118 -13.62 -22.42 1.57
CA VAL A 118 -13.09 -22.08 2.88
C VAL A 118 -13.36 -23.21 3.88
N LYS A 119 -12.36 -23.51 4.72
CA LYS A 119 -12.44 -24.62 5.68
C LYS A 119 -13.40 -24.35 6.84
N GLU A 120 -13.51 -23.10 7.21
CA GLU A 120 -14.35 -22.63 8.32
C GLU A 120 -15.01 -21.29 7.98
N ALA A 121 -16.03 -20.89 8.72
CA ALA A 121 -16.69 -19.61 8.53
C ALA A 121 -15.71 -18.46 8.76
N GLN A 122 -15.65 -17.53 7.82
CA GLN A 122 -14.73 -16.39 7.85
C GLN A 122 -15.28 -15.20 7.07
N GLN A 123 -14.56 -14.08 7.09
CA GLN A 123 -14.88 -12.90 6.31
C GLN A 123 -14.03 -12.87 5.03
N LEU A 124 -14.68 -12.63 3.89
CA LEU A 124 -13.97 -12.21 2.68
C LEU A 124 -13.82 -10.69 2.72
N VAL A 125 -12.60 -10.22 2.79
CA VAL A 125 -12.27 -8.80 2.66
C VAL A 125 -11.78 -8.52 1.26
N THR A 126 -12.34 -7.52 0.61
CA THR A 126 -11.96 -7.11 -0.75
C THR A 126 -11.21 -5.78 -0.73
N THR A 127 -10.58 -5.42 -1.85
CA THR A 127 -10.04 -4.07 -2.07
C THR A 127 -11.05 -3.13 -2.72
N ILE A 128 -12.32 -3.53 -2.81
CA ILE A 128 -13.41 -2.71 -3.36
C ILE A 128 -13.80 -1.67 -2.29
N PRO A 129 -13.78 -0.36 -2.62
CA PRO A 129 -14.26 0.65 -1.69
C PRO A 129 -15.71 0.40 -1.28
N TYR A 130 -15.98 0.52 0.02
CA TYR A 130 -17.34 0.38 0.52
C TYR A 130 -18.23 1.54 0.08
N ASP A 131 -19.41 1.20 -0.42
CA ASP A 131 -20.48 2.12 -0.74
C ASP A 131 -21.84 1.44 -0.47
N LYS A 132 -22.83 2.20 -0.04
CA LYS A 132 -24.19 1.69 0.24
C LYS A 132 -24.92 1.16 -0.99
N GLY A 133 -24.43 1.44 -2.19
CA GLY A 133 -24.93 0.90 -3.45
C GLY A 133 -24.54 -0.55 -3.71
N TRP A 134 -23.61 -1.12 -2.95
CA TRP A 134 -23.26 -2.53 -3.08
C TRP A 134 -24.31 -3.45 -2.46
N SER A 135 -24.53 -4.58 -3.10
CA SER A 135 -25.29 -5.72 -2.59
C SER A 135 -24.52 -7.00 -2.84
N ALA A 136 -24.62 -7.96 -1.93
CA ALA A 136 -23.93 -9.23 -1.98
C ALA A 136 -24.89 -10.43 -1.94
N LYS A 137 -24.52 -11.47 -2.68
CA LYS A 137 -25.10 -12.80 -2.56
C LYS A 137 -24.01 -13.83 -2.46
N VAL A 138 -24.16 -14.77 -1.51
CA VAL A 138 -23.32 -15.95 -1.37
C VAL A 138 -24.23 -17.18 -1.54
N ASN A 139 -23.85 -18.06 -2.46
CA ASN A 139 -24.67 -19.25 -2.83
C ASN A 139 -26.12 -18.90 -3.17
N GLY A 140 -26.33 -17.75 -3.84
CA GLY A 140 -27.65 -17.25 -4.23
C GLY A 140 -28.42 -16.54 -3.12
N LYS A 141 -28.03 -16.65 -1.86
CA LYS A 141 -28.67 -15.97 -0.72
C LYS A 141 -28.07 -14.59 -0.50
N LYS A 142 -28.93 -13.62 -0.21
CA LYS A 142 -28.47 -12.26 0.15
C LYS A 142 -27.73 -12.31 1.49
N VAL A 143 -26.57 -11.65 1.55
CA VAL A 143 -25.78 -11.48 2.78
C VAL A 143 -25.53 -9.99 3.01
N ASP A 144 -25.28 -9.63 4.25
CA ASP A 144 -24.95 -8.27 4.63
C ASP A 144 -23.52 -7.93 4.25
N ILE A 145 -23.31 -6.68 3.87
CA ILE A 145 -21.98 -6.13 3.56
C ILE A 145 -21.56 -5.26 4.73
N GLU A 146 -20.36 -5.50 5.20
CA GLU A 146 -19.73 -4.68 6.23
C GLU A 146 -18.62 -3.81 5.63
N ALA A 147 -18.41 -2.63 6.22
CA ALA A 147 -17.28 -1.78 5.88
C ALA A 147 -16.06 -2.17 6.73
N PHE A 148 -15.21 -3.05 6.22
CA PHE A 148 -13.97 -3.43 6.89
C PHE A 148 -13.08 -2.20 7.09
N GLN A 149 -12.73 -1.93 8.35
CA GLN A 149 -11.98 -0.73 8.75
C GLN A 149 -12.56 0.59 8.19
N GLY A 150 -13.89 0.63 7.98
CA GLY A 150 -14.57 1.81 7.46
C GLY A 150 -14.36 2.08 5.96
N GLY A 151 -13.59 1.24 5.23
CA GLY A 151 -13.16 1.56 3.87
C GLY A 151 -13.46 0.51 2.81
N PHE A 152 -13.44 -0.79 3.12
CA PHE A 152 -13.52 -1.84 2.10
C PHE A 152 -14.74 -2.75 2.30
N VAL A 153 -15.26 -3.27 1.16
CA VAL A 153 -16.35 -4.24 1.17
C VAL A 153 -15.86 -5.54 1.82
N SER A 154 -16.61 -6.00 2.82
CA SER A 154 -16.43 -7.30 3.48
C SER A 154 -17.75 -8.04 3.54
N ILE A 155 -17.72 -9.36 3.33
CA ILE A 155 -18.89 -10.24 3.38
C ILE A 155 -18.58 -11.53 4.16
N PRO A 156 -19.57 -12.07 4.90
CA PRO A 156 -19.42 -13.35 5.58
C PRO A 156 -19.43 -14.52 4.58
N LEU A 157 -18.58 -15.51 4.85
CA LEU A 157 -18.52 -16.80 4.16
C LEU A 157 -18.78 -17.92 5.13
N GLU A 158 -19.49 -18.96 4.69
CA GLU A 158 -19.69 -20.20 5.43
C GLU A 158 -18.63 -21.25 5.03
N SER A 159 -18.39 -22.25 5.86
CA SER A 159 -17.52 -23.39 5.53
C SER A 159 -17.95 -24.06 4.22
N GLY A 160 -17.01 -24.45 3.39
CA GLY A 160 -17.23 -25.07 2.07
C GLY A 160 -17.15 -24.05 0.92
N THR A 161 -17.75 -24.45 -0.21
CA THR A 161 -17.70 -23.65 -1.44
C THR A 161 -18.69 -22.48 -1.40
N ASN A 162 -18.19 -21.27 -1.57
CA ASN A 162 -18.96 -20.04 -1.61
C ASN A 162 -18.95 -19.43 -3.01
N ASN A 163 -20.09 -19.43 -3.69
CA ASN A 163 -20.29 -18.71 -4.96
C ASN A 163 -20.72 -17.28 -4.67
N ILE A 164 -19.90 -16.31 -5.01
CA ILE A 164 -20.02 -14.91 -4.63
C ILE A 164 -20.50 -14.09 -5.83
N VAL A 165 -21.47 -13.23 -5.58
CA VAL A 165 -21.91 -12.21 -6.53
C VAL A 165 -22.08 -10.89 -5.79
N LEU A 166 -21.22 -9.90 -6.11
CA LEU A 166 -21.43 -8.51 -5.71
C LEU A 166 -22.07 -7.76 -6.88
N SER A 167 -23.01 -6.86 -6.59
CA SER A 167 -23.66 -6.01 -7.59
C SER A 167 -23.75 -4.59 -7.08
N PHE A 168 -23.40 -3.63 -7.92
CA PHE A 168 -23.44 -2.21 -7.59
C PHE A 168 -24.57 -1.48 -8.29
N LEU A 169 -25.35 -0.74 -7.52
CA LEU A 169 -26.37 0.18 -8.01
C LEU A 169 -26.25 1.51 -7.25
N PRO A 170 -25.89 2.62 -7.92
CA PRO A 170 -25.74 3.91 -7.25
C PRO A 170 -27.01 4.33 -6.52
N GLN A 171 -26.85 4.93 -5.33
CA GLN A 171 -27.98 5.48 -4.58
C GLN A 171 -28.72 6.53 -5.41
N GLY A 172 -30.06 6.53 -5.34
CA GLY A 172 -30.90 7.45 -6.10
C GLY A 172 -31.08 7.11 -7.58
N PHE A 173 -30.37 6.11 -8.13
CA PHE A 173 -30.50 5.73 -9.54
C PHE A 173 -31.93 5.36 -9.92
N LEU A 174 -32.62 4.55 -9.11
CA LEU A 174 -34.02 4.16 -9.38
C LEU A 174 -34.99 5.34 -9.26
N ILE A 175 -34.76 6.26 -8.33
CA ILE A 175 -35.56 7.47 -8.16
C ILE A 175 -35.39 8.37 -9.38
N GLY A 176 -34.13 8.59 -9.82
CA GLY A 176 -33.85 9.39 -11.02
C GLY A 176 -34.47 8.77 -12.29
N LEU A 177 -34.36 7.44 -12.41
CA LEU A 177 -34.98 6.72 -13.54
C LEU A 177 -36.52 6.86 -13.53
N PHE A 178 -37.16 6.73 -12.37
CA PHE A 178 -38.58 6.90 -12.22
C PHE A 178 -39.03 8.32 -12.61
N LEU A 179 -38.35 9.36 -12.13
CA LEU A 179 -38.64 10.76 -12.48
C LEU A 179 -38.36 11.08 -13.95
N PHE A 180 -37.49 10.35 -14.61
CA PHE A 180 -37.20 10.54 -16.03
C PHE A 180 -38.29 9.93 -16.95
N ILE A 181 -38.98 8.87 -16.51
CA ILE A 181 -40.00 8.14 -17.27
C ILE A 181 -41.40 8.72 -17.01
N SER A 182 -41.60 9.43 -15.90
CA SER A 182 -42.88 10.09 -15.55
C SER A 182 -43.02 11.45 -16.25
#